data_d413e1c72d27b239f6611cc6ff910ece
#
_entry.id   d413e1c72d27b239f6611cc6ff910ece
#
_cell.length_a   1.000
_cell.length_b   1.000
_cell.length_c   1.000
_cell.angle_alpha   90.00
_cell.angle_beta   90.00
_cell.angle_gamma   90.00
#
_symmetry.space_group_name_H-M   'P 1'
#
loop_
_entity.id
_entity.type
_entity.pdbx_description
1 polymer ?
#
loop_
_entity_poly.entity_id
_entity_poly.type
_entity_poly.pdbx_seq_one_letter_code
_entity_poly.pdbx_strand_id
1 'polypeptide(L)'
;MSSAPEFQFPLSWTGPDGIGASPFDEFAEEEKPDVGGDDPALALRKTLGMFATGVTVITTLKGEQVHGMTANAFMSVSLEPPLVLISVDRGTKMCGMLHEGSHYGVSVLCESQAKLSDRFAGRPCDDCPAPRFDLVRETPLVDGALAHFVARVERSYWGGDHSLFLGRVEYARQHSGTPLLFHGGRYVSSGSS
;
A
#
# COMPACT_ATOMS: atom_id res chain seq x y z
N MET A 1 13.73 -39.11 14.45
CA MET A 1 12.71 -38.15 14.03
C MET A 1 12.93 -36.90 14.87
N SER A 2 13.66 -35.95 14.33
CA SER A 2 13.98 -34.69 15.02
C SER A 2 12.88 -33.70 14.70
N SER A 3 12.11 -33.29 15.70
CA SER A 3 11.12 -32.22 15.60
C SER A 3 11.84 -30.91 15.35
N ALA A 4 11.47 -30.21 14.28
CA ALA A 4 11.93 -28.84 14.04
C ALA A 4 11.49 -27.94 15.21
N PRO A 5 12.31 -26.98 15.63
CA PRO A 5 11.93 -26.06 16.69
C PRO A 5 10.71 -25.23 16.24
N GLU A 6 9.62 -25.26 17.03
CA GLU A 6 8.52 -24.34 16.89
C GLU A 6 9.03 -22.92 17.14
N PHE A 7 9.07 -22.12 16.10
CA PHE A 7 9.32 -20.69 16.21
C PHE A 7 8.05 -20.04 16.76
N GLN A 8 8.00 -19.80 18.05
CA GLN A 8 6.96 -18.97 18.67
C GLN A 8 7.33 -17.49 18.44
N PHE A 9 6.66 -16.88 17.47
CA PHE A 9 6.65 -15.43 17.40
C PHE A 9 5.88 -14.88 18.61
N PRO A 10 6.39 -13.85 19.31
CA PRO A 10 5.62 -13.19 20.35
C PRO A 10 4.34 -12.58 19.72
N LEU A 11 3.18 -13.04 20.18
CA LEU A 11 1.86 -12.77 19.64
C LEU A 11 1.31 -11.36 19.92
N SER A 12 2.08 -10.46 20.51
CA SER A 12 1.60 -9.10 20.79
C SER A 12 2.73 -8.08 20.80
N TRP A 13 2.91 -7.39 19.72
CA TRP A 13 3.61 -6.11 19.68
C TRP A 13 2.57 -4.99 19.82
N THR A 14 2.11 -4.74 21.02
CA THR A 14 1.25 -3.59 21.33
C THR A 14 2.06 -2.58 22.12
N GLY A 15 2.54 -1.54 21.46
CA GLY A 15 2.97 -0.31 22.13
C GLY A 15 1.76 0.44 22.70
N PRO A 16 1.98 1.49 23.54
CA PRO A 16 0.91 2.25 24.20
C PRO A 16 -0.11 2.87 23.25
N ASP A 17 0.18 2.95 21.94
CA ASP A 17 -0.69 3.50 20.90
C ASP A 17 -1.28 2.39 19.99
N GLY A 18 -1.21 1.12 20.37
CA GLY A 18 -1.69 -0.01 19.56
C GLY A 18 -0.79 -0.36 18.38
N ILE A 19 0.23 0.43 18.10
CA ILE A 19 1.30 0.20 17.11
C ILE A 19 2.56 -0.05 17.92
N GLY A 20 3.10 -1.28 17.88
CA GLY A 20 4.23 -1.70 18.70
C GLY A 20 5.45 -0.77 18.62
N ALA A 21 6.27 -0.73 19.65
CA ALA A 21 7.57 -0.08 19.61
C ALA A 21 8.38 -0.63 18.41
N SER A 22 9.12 0.23 17.73
CA SER A 22 9.94 -0.20 16.58
C SER A 22 10.95 -1.26 17.04
N PRO A 23 10.93 -2.46 16.47
CA PRO A 23 11.98 -3.43 16.74
C PRO A 23 13.34 -2.97 16.20
N PHE A 24 13.37 -1.87 15.45
CA PHE A 24 14.55 -1.30 14.83
C PHE A 24 15.21 -0.19 15.67
N ASP A 25 14.58 0.24 16.79
CA ASP A 25 15.19 1.22 17.71
C ASP A 25 16.45 0.66 18.39
N GLU A 26 16.56 -0.68 18.52
CA GLU A 26 17.75 -1.35 19.02
C GLU A 26 18.89 -1.46 17.98
N PHE A 27 18.60 -1.23 16.69
CA PHE A 27 19.57 -1.30 15.59
C PHE A 27 20.08 0.09 15.14
N ALA A 28 19.87 1.12 15.96
CA ALA A 28 20.21 2.52 15.64
C ALA A 28 21.72 2.77 15.42
N GLU A 29 22.59 1.82 15.74
CA GLU A 29 24.04 1.89 15.53
C GLU A 29 24.53 1.05 14.33
N GLU A 30 23.62 0.48 13.53
CA GLU A 30 24.02 -0.31 12.36
C GLU A 30 24.65 0.55 11.26
N GLU A 31 25.61 -0.02 10.56
CA GLU A 31 26.27 0.59 9.41
C GLU A 31 25.23 1.14 8.43
N LYS A 32 25.35 2.43 8.12
CA LYS A 32 24.48 3.04 7.10
C LYS A 32 24.72 2.31 5.77
N PRO A 33 23.65 1.98 5.04
CA PRO A 33 23.81 1.28 3.78
C PRO A 33 24.64 2.13 2.80
N ASP A 34 25.53 1.50 2.05
CA ASP A 34 26.24 2.14 0.93
C ASP A 34 25.27 2.32 -0.24
N VAL A 35 24.67 3.48 -0.31
CA VAL A 35 23.68 3.82 -1.35
C VAL A 35 24.21 4.86 -2.34
N GLY A 36 25.46 5.32 -2.19
CA GLY A 36 26.07 6.33 -3.03
C GLY A 36 25.39 7.70 -2.98
N GLY A 37 26.10 8.73 -3.50
CA GLY A 37 25.58 10.11 -3.64
C GLY A 37 25.61 10.93 -2.35
N ASP A 38 25.42 12.25 -2.50
CA ASP A 38 25.49 13.23 -1.40
C ASP A 38 24.29 13.17 -0.44
N ASP A 39 23.14 12.64 -0.92
CA ASP A 39 21.92 12.42 -0.15
C ASP A 39 21.54 10.92 -0.23
N PRO A 40 21.86 10.13 0.81
CA PRO A 40 21.58 8.69 0.86
C PRO A 40 20.10 8.35 0.73
N ALA A 41 19.19 9.14 1.31
CA ALA A 41 17.75 8.88 1.24
C ALA A 41 17.22 9.09 -0.18
N LEU A 42 17.68 10.14 -0.86
CA LEU A 42 17.34 10.40 -2.26
C LEU A 42 17.94 9.33 -3.19
N ALA A 43 19.17 8.89 -2.94
CA ALA A 43 19.83 7.86 -3.73
C ALA A 43 19.10 6.53 -3.59
N LEU A 44 18.74 6.12 -2.36
CA LEU A 44 17.95 4.93 -2.10
C LEU A 44 16.59 5.00 -2.81
N ARG A 45 15.87 6.14 -2.69
CA ARG A 45 14.58 6.34 -3.36
C ARG A 45 14.69 6.21 -4.88
N LYS A 46 15.74 6.76 -5.49
CA LYS A 46 15.99 6.62 -6.93
C LYS A 46 16.25 5.17 -7.32
N THR A 47 17.04 4.45 -6.53
CA THR A 47 17.36 3.04 -6.76
C THR A 47 16.11 2.16 -6.65
N LEU A 48 15.31 2.34 -5.59
CA LEU A 48 14.02 1.65 -5.43
C LEU A 48 13.04 1.98 -6.57
N GLY A 49 13.09 3.20 -7.10
CA GLY A 49 12.29 3.64 -8.25
C GLY A 49 12.60 2.90 -9.55
N MET A 50 13.72 2.18 -9.65
CA MET A 50 14.03 1.32 -10.80
C MET A 50 13.19 0.04 -10.84
N PHE A 51 12.55 -0.33 -9.74
CA PHE A 51 11.57 -1.39 -9.72
C PHE A 51 10.23 -0.87 -10.25
N ALA A 52 9.86 -1.25 -11.48
CA ALA A 52 8.60 -0.86 -12.08
C ALA A 52 7.44 -1.52 -11.34
N THR A 53 6.43 -0.72 -11.00
CA THR A 53 5.23 -1.18 -10.30
C THR A 53 3.95 -0.77 -11.02
N GLY A 54 2.85 -1.43 -10.70
CA GLY A 54 1.53 -0.87 -10.92
C GLY A 54 1.28 0.31 -9.97
N VAL A 55 0.17 0.98 -10.15
CA VAL A 55 -0.30 2.07 -9.29
C VAL A 55 -1.66 1.71 -8.75
N THR A 56 -1.85 1.87 -7.45
CA THR A 56 -3.11 1.61 -6.76
C THR A 56 -3.62 2.85 -6.04
N VAL A 57 -4.93 2.90 -5.82
CA VAL A 57 -5.54 3.77 -4.82
C VAL A 57 -6.08 2.89 -3.70
N ILE A 58 -5.57 3.13 -2.50
CA ILE A 58 -6.07 2.52 -1.27
C ILE A 58 -7.18 3.40 -0.74
N THR A 59 -8.32 2.82 -0.40
CA THR A 59 -9.49 3.55 0.08
C THR A 59 -10.04 2.95 1.37
N THR A 60 -10.61 3.80 2.21
CA THR A 60 -11.38 3.40 3.39
C THR A 60 -12.43 4.46 3.70
N LEU A 61 -13.35 4.18 4.61
CA LEU A 61 -14.34 5.13 5.09
C LEU A 61 -13.94 5.72 6.45
N LYS A 62 -14.17 7.02 6.61
CA LYS A 62 -14.21 7.71 7.90
C LYS A 62 -15.61 8.26 8.12
N GLY A 63 -16.43 7.52 8.84
CA GLY A 63 -17.88 7.76 8.82
C GLY A 63 -18.41 7.58 7.39
N GLU A 64 -19.08 8.59 6.84
CA GLU A 64 -19.60 8.58 5.47
C GLU A 64 -18.60 9.11 4.42
N GLN A 65 -17.44 9.62 4.84
CA GLN A 65 -16.47 10.22 3.95
C GLN A 65 -15.46 9.18 3.44
N VAL A 66 -15.29 9.13 2.11
CA VAL A 66 -14.24 8.33 1.48
C VAL A 66 -12.90 9.01 1.70
N HIS A 67 -11.95 8.27 2.24
CA HIS A 67 -10.54 8.64 2.25
C HIS A 67 -9.78 7.74 1.29
N GLY A 68 -8.93 8.34 0.46
CA GLY A 68 -8.12 7.61 -0.52
C GLY A 68 -6.66 8.08 -0.52
N MET A 69 -5.76 7.19 -0.86
CA MET A 69 -4.32 7.45 -0.98
C MET A 69 -3.75 6.65 -2.14
N THR A 70 -2.96 7.30 -3.00
CA THR A 70 -2.18 6.59 -4.02
C THR A 70 -1.02 5.85 -3.39
N ALA A 71 -0.87 4.60 -3.77
CA ALA A 71 0.24 3.76 -3.35
C ALA A 71 0.69 2.84 -4.50
N ASN A 72 1.98 2.59 -4.58
CA ASN A 72 2.56 1.54 -5.40
C ASN A 72 3.06 0.35 -4.56
N ALA A 73 3.08 0.50 -3.25
CA ALA A 73 3.47 -0.53 -2.30
C ALA A 73 2.29 -1.47 -1.98
N PHE A 74 1.90 -2.24 -2.98
CA PHE A 74 0.89 -3.31 -2.92
C PHE A 74 1.48 -4.60 -3.45
N MET A 75 1.28 -5.71 -2.75
CA MET A 75 1.74 -7.03 -3.18
C MET A 75 0.77 -8.14 -2.78
N SER A 76 0.72 -9.18 -3.60
CA SER A 76 0.12 -10.45 -3.23
C SER A 76 1.04 -11.21 -2.27
N VAL A 77 0.46 -11.88 -1.27
CA VAL A 77 1.21 -12.63 -0.26
C VAL A 77 0.90 -14.13 -0.35
N SER A 78 -0.39 -14.50 -0.40
CA SER A 78 -0.81 -15.90 -0.38
C SER A 78 -2.13 -16.07 -1.11
N LEU A 79 -2.34 -17.24 -1.68
CA LEU A 79 -3.63 -17.65 -2.25
C LEU A 79 -4.47 -18.44 -1.25
N GLU A 80 -3.84 -19.14 -0.30
CA GLU A 80 -4.53 -19.91 0.73
C GLU A 80 -3.82 -19.77 2.07
N PRO A 81 -4.39 -18.99 3.00
CA PRO A 81 -5.52 -18.06 2.81
C PRO A 81 -5.18 -16.94 1.83
N PRO A 82 -6.19 -16.30 1.20
CA PRO A 82 -5.95 -15.21 0.24
C PRO A 82 -5.52 -13.95 0.98
N LEU A 83 -4.25 -13.59 0.85
CA LEU A 83 -3.63 -12.47 1.56
C LEU A 83 -2.95 -11.49 0.61
N VAL A 84 -3.06 -10.22 0.94
CA VAL A 84 -2.35 -9.10 0.30
C VAL A 84 -1.68 -8.23 1.35
N LEU A 85 -0.66 -7.48 0.95
CA LEU A 85 0.05 -6.54 1.81
C LEU A 85 0.02 -5.15 1.18
N ILE A 86 -0.20 -4.14 2.00
CA ILE A 86 0.05 -2.73 1.68
C ILE A 86 1.04 -2.14 2.68
N SER A 87 1.90 -1.24 2.19
CA SER A 87 2.81 -0.46 3.03
C SER A 87 2.35 1.00 3.01
N VAL A 88 2.14 1.59 4.18
CA VAL A 88 1.55 2.92 4.35
C VAL A 88 2.44 3.75 5.24
N ASP A 89 2.84 4.94 4.77
CA ASP A 89 3.62 5.90 5.56
C ASP A 89 2.86 6.28 6.83
N ARG A 90 3.53 6.22 7.98
CA ARG A 90 2.97 6.42 9.31
C ARG A 90 2.51 7.85 9.57
N GLY A 91 3.06 8.83 8.87
CA GLY A 91 2.62 10.23 8.93
C GLY A 91 1.30 10.50 8.19
N THR A 92 0.76 9.52 7.46
CA THR A 92 -0.44 9.71 6.67
C THR A 92 -1.73 9.51 7.50
N LYS A 93 -2.80 10.19 7.06
CA LYS A 93 -4.13 9.97 7.66
C LYS A 93 -4.62 8.53 7.46
N MET A 94 -4.24 7.89 6.33
CA MET A 94 -4.61 6.52 6.01
C MET A 94 -4.08 5.55 7.09
N CYS A 95 -2.84 5.71 7.51
CA CYS A 95 -2.24 4.86 8.55
C CYS A 95 -3.04 4.92 9.86
N GLY A 96 -3.46 6.11 10.27
CA GLY A 96 -4.28 6.30 11.47
C GLY A 96 -5.75 5.80 11.37
N MET A 97 -6.21 5.44 10.17
CA MET A 97 -7.55 4.89 9.94
C MET A 97 -7.57 3.36 9.88
N LEU A 98 -6.42 2.74 9.58
CA LEU A 98 -6.30 1.30 9.44
C LEU A 98 -5.87 0.66 10.76
N HIS A 99 -6.61 -0.34 11.19
CA HIS A 99 -6.33 -1.17 12.36
C HIS A 99 -6.84 -2.60 12.13
N GLU A 100 -6.43 -3.54 12.93
CA GLU A 100 -6.90 -4.92 12.83
C GLU A 100 -8.44 -4.98 12.86
N GLY A 101 -9.01 -5.70 11.92
CA GLY A 101 -10.45 -5.82 11.70
C GLY A 101 -11.06 -4.74 10.78
N SER A 102 -10.37 -3.62 10.49
CA SER A 102 -10.88 -2.63 9.55
C SER A 102 -10.81 -3.10 8.09
N HIS A 103 -11.69 -2.58 7.24
CA HIS A 103 -11.68 -2.86 5.81
C HIS A 103 -11.00 -1.75 5.02
N TYR A 104 -10.33 -2.14 3.95
CA TYR A 104 -9.80 -1.22 2.95
C TYR A 104 -10.02 -1.77 1.54
N GLY A 105 -10.22 -0.83 0.61
CA GLY A 105 -10.27 -1.12 -0.82
C GLY A 105 -8.92 -0.91 -1.46
N VAL A 106 -8.61 -1.71 -2.48
CA VAL A 106 -7.48 -1.53 -3.37
C VAL A 106 -8.03 -1.48 -4.79
N SER A 107 -7.80 -0.37 -5.47
CA SER A 107 -8.15 -0.20 -6.89
C SER A 107 -6.88 -0.07 -7.71
N VAL A 108 -6.60 -1.06 -8.55
CA VAL A 108 -5.45 -1.04 -9.48
C VAL A 108 -5.81 -0.14 -10.64
N LEU A 109 -5.09 0.95 -10.83
CA LEU A 109 -5.44 1.98 -11.81
C LEU A 109 -5.08 1.59 -13.25
N CYS A 110 -5.92 2.03 -14.18
CA CYS A 110 -5.61 2.00 -15.61
C CYS A 110 -4.88 3.27 -16.06
N GLU A 111 -4.24 3.22 -17.23
CA GLU A 111 -3.41 4.31 -17.80
C GLU A 111 -4.16 5.64 -17.86
N SER A 112 -5.45 5.64 -18.20
CA SER A 112 -6.28 6.86 -18.26
C SER A 112 -6.53 7.52 -16.91
N GLN A 113 -6.19 6.85 -15.80
CA GLN A 113 -6.41 7.32 -14.43
C GLN A 113 -5.17 7.99 -13.80
N ALA A 114 -4.16 8.36 -14.60
CA ALA A 114 -2.95 9.03 -14.10
C ALA A 114 -3.28 10.32 -13.31
N LYS A 115 -4.19 11.16 -13.80
CA LYS A 115 -4.63 12.36 -13.07
C LYS A 115 -5.32 12.04 -11.76
N LEU A 116 -6.07 10.95 -11.70
CA LEU A 116 -6.70 10.48 -10.47
C LEU A 116 -5.65 10.01 -9.45
N SER A 117 -4.62 9.33 -9.93
CA SER A 117 -3.47 8.96 -9.10
C SER A 117 -2.78 10.20 -8.50
N ASP A 118 -2.53 11.25 -9.29
CA ASP A 118 -1.93 12.50 -8.79
C ASP A 118 -2.79 13.16 -7.71
N ARG A 119 -4.11 13.18 -7.90
CA ARG A 119 -5.05 13.68 -6.90
C ARG A 119 -4.91 12.98 -5.55
N PHE A 120 -4.90 11.64 -5.55
CA PHE A 120 -4.77 10.85 -4.31
C PHE A 120 -3.34 10.79 -3.77
N ALA A 121 -2.35 11.20 -4.57
CA ALA A 121 -0.98 11.45 -4.12
C ALA A 121 -0.80 12.85 -3.49
N GLY A 122 -1.85 13.67 -3.40
CA GLY A 122 -1.78 15.04 -2.89
C GLY A 122 -1.04 16.01 -3.81
N ARG A 123 -0.86 15.66 -5.09
CA ARG A 123 -0.24 16.55 -6.07
C ARG A 123 -1.26 17.57 -6.59
N PRO A 124 -0.83 18.82 -6.88
CA PRO A 124 -1.69 19.81 -7.53
C PRO A 124 -2.23 19.27 -8.85
N CYS A 125 -3.53 19.40 -9.06
CA CYS A 125 -4.18 18.92 -10.26
C CYS A 125 -5.44 19.75 -10.54
N ASP A 126 -5.31 20.77 -11.37
CA ASP A 126 -6.38 21.74 -11.65
C ASP A 126 -7.55 21.09 -12.43
N ASP A 127 -7.25 20.10 -13.28
CA ASP A 127 -8.23 19.40 -14.14
C ASP A 127 -8.46 17.93 -13.72
N CYS A 128 -8.28 17.62 -12.45
CA CYS A 128 -8.55 16.27 -11.97
C CYS A 128 -10.05 15.98 -11.93
N PRO A 129 -10.50 14.90 -12.56
CA PRO A 129 -11.89 14.50 -12.45
C PRO A 129 -12.26 14.20 -10.99
N ALA A 130 -13.49 14.52 -10.63
CA ALA A 130 -14.02 14.07 -9.35
C ALA A 130 -14.01 12.54 -9.31
N PRO A 131 -13.45 11.92 -8.26
CA PRO A 131 -13.44 10.47 -8.17
C PRO A 131 -14.87 9.94 -8.01
N ARG A 132 -15.18 8.87 -8.73
CA ARG A 132 -16.38 8.07 -8.51
C ARG A 132 -15.99 6.77 -7.84
N PHE A 133 -16.87 6.29 -6.99
CA PHE A 133 -16.64 5.08 -6.22
C PHE A 133 -17.85 4.16 -6.28
N ASP A 134 -17.59 2.89 -6.48
CA ASP A 134 -18.54 1.82 -6.22
C ASP A 134 -18.36 1.34 -4.78
N LEU A 135 -19.46 1.15 -4.06
CA LEU A 135 -19.43 0.57 -2.73
C LEU A 135 -19.57 -0.95 -2.82
N VAL A 136 -18.55 -1.67 -2.39
CA VAL A 136 -18.56 -3.13 -2.28
C VAL A 136 -18.25 -3.51 -0.85
N ARG A 137 -19.15 -4.26 -0.20
CA ARG A 137 -19.02 -4.59 1.22
C ARG A 137 -18.73 -3.35 2.08
N GLU A 138 -19.46 -2.28 1.84
CA GLU A 138 -19.29 -0.99 2.51
C GLU A 138 -17.90 -0.35 2.33
N THR A 139 -17.13 -0.81 1.37
CA THR A 139 -15.78 -0.32 1.08
C THR A 139 -15.79 0.38 -0.28
N PRO A 140 -15.32 1.64 -0.36
CA PRO A 140 -15.29 2.37 -1.63
C PRO A 140 -14.18 1.86 -2.53
N LEU A 141 -14.50 1.62 -3.80
CA LEU A 141 -13.57 1.24 -4.86
C LEU A 141 -13.65 2.25 -5.99
N VAL A 142 -12.51 2.64 -6.55
CA VAL A 142 -12.46 3.62 -7.64
C VAL A 142 -13.09 3.06 -8.91
N ASP A 143 -14.11 3.73 -9.43
CA ASP A 143 -14.77 3.35 -10.68
C ASP A 143 -13.79 3.30 -11.86
N GLY A 144 -13.94 2.32 -12.75
CA GLY A 144 -13.13 2.15 -13.95
C GLY A 144 -11.70 1.65 -13.75
N ALA A 145 -11.33 1.19 -12.56
CA ALA A 145 -10.03 0.59 -12.32
C ALA A 145 -9.92 -0.81 -12.93
N LEU A 146 -8.69 -1.28 -13.19
CA LEU A 146 -8.42 -2.60 -13.80
C LEU A 146 -8.71 -3.77 -12.89
N ALA A 147 -8.50 -3.58 -11.58
CA ALA A 147 -8.82 -4.60 -10.61
C ALA A 147 -9.21 -3.96 -9.28
N HIS A 148 -10.09 -4.64 -8.59
CA HIS A 148 -10.60 -4.26 -7.29
C HIS A 148 -10.39 -5.37 -6.29
N PHE A 149 -9.97 -4.98 -5.09
CA PHE A 149 -9.93 -5.85 -3.92
C PHE A 149 -10.60 -5.14 -2.75
N VAL A 150 -11.33 -5.90 -1.94
CA VAL A 150 -11.68 -5.52 -0.58
C VAL A 150 -10.95 -6.48 0.33
N ALA A 151 -10.20 -5.93 1.26
CA ALA A 151 -9.47 -6.72 2.23
C ALA A 151 -9.75 -6.22 3.65
N ARG A 152 -9.81 -7.16 4.58
CA ARG A 152 -9.89 -6.90 6.02
C ARG A 152 -8.50 -7.04 6.63
N VAL A 153 -8.06 -6.05 7.37
CA VAL A 153 -6.75 -6.08 8.07
C VAL A 153 -6.73 -7.23 9.07
N GLU A 154 -5.84 -8.19 8.85
CA GLU A 154 -5.61 -9.31 9.78
C GLU A 154 -4.54 -8.99 10.80
N ARG A 155 -3.46 -8.32 10.37
CA ARG A 155 -2.33 -7.92 11.20
C ARG A 155 -1.70 -6.65 10.66
N SER A 156 -1.11 -5.89 11.55
CA SER A 156 -0.23 -4.79 11.21
C SER A 156 1.16 -5.01 11.78
N TYR A 157 2.17 -4.60 11.02
CA TYR A 157 3.57 -4.75 11.40
C TYR A 157 4.30 -3.43 11.24
N TRP A 158 5.30 -3.24 12.07
CA TRP A 158 6.20 -2.12 11.95
C TRP A 158 7.14 -2.30 10.74
N GLY A 159 7.35 -1.27 9.95
CA GLY A 159 8.21 -1.25 8.77
C GLY A 159 9.05 0.03 8.68
N GLY A 160 9.69 0.44 9.78
CA GLY A 160 10.44 1.69 9.83
C GLY A 160 9.50 2.91 9.87
N ASP A 161 9.62 3.82 8.90
CA ASP A 161 8.73 4.97 8.73
C ASP A 161 7.35 4.60 8.14
N HIS A 162 7.15 3.33 7.81
CA HIS A 162 5.89 2.77 7.31
C HIS A 162 5.28 1.75 8.27
N SER A 163 3.99 1.50 8.11
CA SER A 163 3.28 0.36 8.68
C SER A 163 2.86 -0.60 7.56
N LEU A 164 3.05 -1.88 7.78
CA LEU A 164 2.68 -2.95 6.86
C LEU A 164 1.34 -3.53 7.31
N PHE A 165 0.33 -3.46 6.45
CA PHE A 165 -0.99 -4.03 6.75
C PHE A 165 -1.21 -5.29 5.93
N LEU A 166 -1.21 -6.43 6.60
CA LEU A 166 -1.58 -7.72 6.03
C LEU A 166 -3.10 -7.85 6.02
N GLY A 167 -3.67 -7.93 4.85
CA GLY A 167 -5.12 -8.01 4.65
C GLY A 167 -5.56 -9.34 4.08
N ARG A 168 -6.64 -9.90 4.63
CA ARG A 168 -7.36 -11.03 4.05
C ARG A 168 -8.30 -10.53 2.97
N VAL A 169 -8.13 -11.02 1.76
CA VAL A 169 -9.00 -10.66 0.64
C VAL A 169 -10.38 -11.28 0.83
N GLU A 170 -11.39 -10.43 0.82
CA GLU A 170 -12.80 -10.83 0.92
C GLU A 170 -13.58 -10.63 -0.39
N TYR A 171 -13.03 -9.81 -1.29
CA TYR A 171 -13.56 -9.57 -2.62
C TYR A 171 -12.41 -9.29 -3.58
N ALA A 172 -12.48 -9.83 -4.78
CA ALA A 172 -11.56 -9.50 -5.86
C ALA A 172 -12.30 -9.56 -7.21
N ARG A 173 -12.04 -8.60 -8.08
CA ARG A 173 -12.56 -8.57 -9.45
C ARG A 173 -11.56 -7.89 -10.38
N GLN A 174 -11.45 -8.41 -11.58
CA GLN A 174 -10.62 -7.83 -12.65
C GLN A 174 -11.50 -7.30 -13.79
N HIS A 175 -10.95 -6.31 -14.50
CA HIS A 175 -11.54 -5.70 -15.69
C HIS A 175 -10.49 -5.62 -16.79
N SER A 176 -10.92 -5.36 -18.03
CA SER A 176 -10.02 -5.18 -19.16
C SER A 176 -9.45 -3.77 -19.18
N GLY A 177 -8.24 -3.61 -19.72
CA GLY A 177 -7.61 -2.30 -19.93
C GLY A 177 -6.09 -2.36 -19.85
N THR A 178 -5.45 -1.20 -19.98
CA THR A 178 -4.00 -1.02 -19.92
C THR A 178 -3.61 -0.52 -18.53
N PRO A 179 -2.63 -1.12 -17.84
CA PRO A 179 -2.26 -0.71 -16.50
C PRO A 179 -1.53 0.63 -16.47
N LEU A 180 -1.79 1.42 -15.43
CA LEU A 180 -0.95 2.56 -15.09
C LEU A 180 0.32 2.04 -14.41
N LEU A 181 1.48 2.31 -15.04
CA LEU A 181 2.78 1.88 -14.53
C LEU A 181 3.57 3.06 -13.98
N PHE A 182 4.37 2.79 -12.95
CA PHE A 182 5.27 3.75 -12.35
C PHE A 182 6.70 3.21 -12.35
N HIS A 183 7.63 3.98 -12.93
CA HIS A 183 9.04 3.62 -13.03
C HIS A 183 9.90 4.89 -13.04
N GLY A 184 11.01 4.87 -12.34
CA GLY A 184 11.96 5.99 -12.31
C GLY A 184 11.34 7.31 -11.85
N GLY A 185 10.36 7.26 -10.93
CA GLY A 185 9.71 8.45 -10.39
C GLY A 185 8.60 9.06 -11.28
N ARG A 186 8.18 8.40 -12.34
CA ARG A 186 7.17 8.88 -13.29
C ARG A 186 6.24 7.77 -13.77
N TYR A 187 5.08 8.16 -14.29
CA TYR A 187 4.22 7.23 -15.01
C TYR A 187 4.85 6.89 -16.37
N VAL A 188 4.74 5.63 -16.73
CA VAL A 188 5.20 5.11 -18.03
C VAL A 188 4.08 4.33 -18.69
N SER A 189 4.03 4.41 -20.03
CA SER A 189 3.10 3.64 -20.82
C SER A 189 3.61 2.20 -20.98
N SER A 190 2.71 1.22 -20.96
CA SER A 190 3.06 -0.19 -21.17
C SER A 190 3.47 -0.51 -22.61
N GLY A 191 3.66 0.49 -23.46
CA GLY A 191 4.11 0.37 -24.84
C GLY A 191 3.38 -0.74 -25.61
N SER A 192 2.61 -0.39 -26.62
CA SER A 192 2.14 -1.40 -27.61
C SER A 192 3.36 -1.96 -28.31
N SER A 193 3.67 -3.24 -28.09
CA SER A 193 4.60 -3.97 -28.95
C SER A 193 3.98 -4.16 -30.32
#